data_1f8ff031b88414ae1ae795988c16ed82
#
_entry.id   1f8ff031b88414ae1ae795988c16ed82
#
_cell.length_a   1.000
_cell.length_b   1.000
_cell.length_c   1.000
_cell.angle_alpha   90.00
_cell.angle_beta   90.00
_cell.angle_gamma   90.00
#
_symmetry.space_group_name_H-M   'P 1'
#
loop_
_entity.id
_entity.type
_entity.pdbx_description
1 polymer ?
#
loop_
_entity_poly.entity_id
_entity_poly.type
_entity_poly.pdbx_seq_one_letter_code
_entity_poly.pdbx_strand_id
1 'polypeptide(L)'
;MKAILWVAGLLVLLSGAAHAQVELKSYADADGNIDVQKLTCAQLAGTFQEDADFMAIWYSGWYNGLADFGKVNVERAKELEHRTIVYCKANQDKKVIQAIDVVIKGYRKEKGITVKDEQ
;
A
#
# COMPACT_ATOMS: atom_id res chain seq x y z
N MET A 1 4.61 -48.47 44.07
CA MET A 1 4.73 -48.38 42.59
C MET A 1 4.26 -46.98 42.18
N LYS A 2 5.16 -46.12 41.78
CA LYS A 2 4.85 -44.74 41.38
C LYS A 2 4.78 -44.68 39.86
N ALA A 3 3.60 -44.48 39.30
CA ALA A 3 3.41 -44.23 37.87
C ALA A 3 3.67 -42.76 37.61
N ILE A 4 4.76 -42.45 36.89
CA ILE A 4 5.07 -41.11 36.40
C ILE A 4 4.39 -40.95 35.08
N LEU A 5 3.30 -40.14 35.03
CA LEU A 5 2.64 -39.71 33.82
C LEU A 5 3.46 -38.56 33.20
N TRP A 6 4.14 -38.87 32.11
CA TRP A 6 4.75 -37.86 31.22
C TRP A 6 3.64 -37.20 30.38
N VAL A 7 3.26 -36.01 30.75
CA VAL A 7 2.44 -35.16 29.91
C VAL A 7 3.38 -34.48 28.91
N ALA A 8 3.48 -35.04 27.71
CA ALA A 8 4.15 -34.38 26.58
C ALA A 8 3.25 -33.25 26.10
N GLY A 9 3.57 -32.03 26.55
CA GLY A 9 2.94 -30.80 26.05
C GLY A 9 3.34 -30.57 24.61
N LEU A 10 2.42 -30.76 23.69
CA LEU A 10 2.57 -30.42 22.29
C LEU A 10 2.49 -28.90 22.14
N LEU A 11 3.65 -28.22 22.17
CA LEU A 11 3.75 -26.81 21.77
C LEU A 11 3.53 -26.72 20.25
N VAL A 12 2.32 -26.44 19.85
CA VAL A 12 2.02 -26.04 18.46
C VAL A 12 2.57 -24.62 18.30
N LEU A 13 3.77 -24.53 17.74
CA LEU A 13 4.32 -23.26 17.26
C LEU A 13 3.49 -22.85 16.03
N LEU A 14 2.51 -21.98 16.24
CA LEU A 14 1.88 -21.20 15.20
C LEU A 14 2.94 -20.22 14.66
N SER A 15 3.83 -20.71 13.81
CA SER A 15 4.68 -19.88 12.97
C SER A 15 3.78 -19.22 11.93
N GLY A 16 3.16 -18.07 12.30
CA GLY A 16 2.59 -17.16 11.32
C GLY A 16 3.70 -16.81 10.35
N ALA A 17 3.49 -17.08 9.05
CA ALA A 17 4.42 -16.68 8.01
C ALA A 17 4.51 -15.15 8.02
N ALA A 18 5.52 -14.60 8.71
CA ALA A 18 5.90 -13.21 8.60
C ALA A 18 6.50 -13.03 7.20
N HIS A 19 5.74 -12.42 6.29
CA HIS A 19 6.28 -12.03 4.98
C HIS A 19 7.33 -10.95 5.24
N ALA A 20 8.61 -11.26 4.93
CA ALA A 20 9.69 -10.28 4.99
C ALA A 20 9.36 -9.13 4.01
N GLN A 21 9.53 -7.89 4.47
CA GLN A 21 9.41 -6.72 3.62
C GLN A 21 10.52 -6.72 2.56
N VAL A 22 10.19 -6.29 1.36
CA VAL A 22 11.09 -6.26 0.20
C VAL A 22 11.30 -4.80 -0.21
N GLU A 23 12.56 -4.47 -0.54
CA GLU A 23 12.87 -3.14 -1.06
C GLU A 23 12.18 -2.93 -2.42
N LEU A 24 11.63 -1.74 -2.63
CA LEU A 24 10.93 -1.36 -3.87
C LEU A 24 11.79 -1.57 -5.11
N LYS A 25 13.11 -1.29 -5.02
CA LYS A 25 14.06 -1.50 -6.12
C LYS A 25 14.13 -2.95 -6.61
N SER A 26 13.69 -3.94 -5.82
CA SER A 26 13.65 -5.34 -6.23
C SER A 26 12.63 -5.60 -7.34
N TYR A 27 11.71 -4.68 -7.56
CA TYR A 27 10.72 -4.74 -8.64
C TYR A 27 11.11 -3.92 -9.87
N ALA A 28 12.30 -3.30 -9.85
CA ALA A 28 12.81 -2.54 -10.97
C ALA A 28 13.37 -3.46 -12.07
N ASP A 29 13.36 -2.96 -13.30
CA ASP A 29 14.02 -3.59 -14.42
C ASP A 29 15.56 -3.45 -14.35
N ALA A 30 16.26 -3.94 -15.39
CA ALA A 30 17.71 -3.89 -15.46
C ALA A 30 18.28 -2.45 -15.47
N ASP A 31 17.48 -1.48 -15.91
CA ASP A 31 17.83 -0.06 -15.96
C ASP A 31 17.45 0.71 -14.69
N GLY A 32 16.85 0.01 -13.71
CA GLY A 32 16.45 0.58 -12.44
C GLY A 32 15.08 1.26 -12.46
N ASN A 33 14.27 1.05 -13.51
CA ASN A 33 12.96 1.65 -13.66
C ASN A 33 11.85 0.72 -13.17
N ILE A 34 10.81 1.31 -12.57
CA ILE A 34 9.56 0.62 -12.24
C ILE A 34 8.46 1.14 -13.17
N ASP A 35 7.80 0.23 -13.88
CA ASP A 35 6.58 0.57 -14.60
C ASP A 35 5.43 0.72 -13.60
N VAL A 36 5.16 1.97 -13.22
CA VAL A 36 4.15 2.31 -12.21
C VAL A 36 2.73 1.92 -12.60
N GLN A 37 2.47 1.75 -13.90
CA GLN A 37 1.17 1.28 -14.39
C GLN A 37 0.97 -0.22 -14.14
N LYS A 38 2.04 -0.96 -13.91
CA LYS A 38 2.04 -2.41 -13.67
C LYS A 38 2.24 -2.77 -12.20
N LEU A 39 2.68 -1.84 -11.37
CA LEU A 39 2.92 -2.09 -9.95
C LEU A 39 1.64 -2.61 -9.28
N THR A 40 1.77 -3.75 -8.58
CA THR A 40 0.64 -4.41 -7.93
C THR A 40 0.47 -3.96 -6.48
N CYS A 41 -0.75 -4.10 -5.97
CA CYS A 41 -1.04 -3.89 -4.56
C CYS A 41 -0.23 -4.83 -3.66
N ALA A 42 0.01 -6.08 -4.08
CA ALA A 42 0.85 -7.02 -3.34
C ALA A 42 2.28 -6.48 -3.19
N GLN A 43 2.84 -5.91 -4.25
CA GLN A 43 4.18 -5.31 -4.23
C GLN A 43 4.23 -4.09 -3.30
N LEU A 44 3.26 -3.18 -3.40
CA LEU A 44 3.19 -2.01 -2.52
C LEU A 44 2.98 -2.40 -1.05
N ALA A 45 2.08 -3.34 -0.77
CA ALA A 45 1.79 -3.80 0.59
C ALA A 45 2.96 -4.57 1.21
N GLY A 46 3.81 -5.20 0.39
CA GLY A 46 4.97 -5.98 0.82
C GLY A 46 6.29 -5.21 0.88
N THR A 47 6.32 -3.95 0.47
CA THR A 47 7.53 -3.14 0.54
C THR A 47 7.69 -2.44 1.90
N PHE A 48 8.88 -1.87 2.16
CA PHE A 48 9.10 -1.05 3.34
C PHE A 48 8.22 0.20 3.34
N GLN A 49 7.87 0.70 4.54
CA GLN A 49 7.00 1.89 4.66
C GLN A 49 7.59 3.12 3.95
N GLU A 50 8.90 3.34 4.06
CA GLU A 50 9.57 4.46 3.36
C GLU A 50 9.43 4.37 1.84
N ASP A 51 9.51 3.16 1.29
CA ASP A 51 9.34 2.91 -0.14
C ASP A 51 7.87 3.10 -0.57
N ALA A 52 6.93 2.70 0.27
CA ALA A 52 5.51 2.94 0.05
C ALA A 52 5.18 4.44 0.08
N ASP A 53 5.75 5.19 1.02
CA ASP A 53 5.63 6.65 1.13
C ASP A 53 6.21 7.33 -0.14
N PHE A 54 7.37 6.87 -0.60
CA PHE A 54 7.99 7.35 -1.84
C PHE A 54 7.05 7.15 -3.04
N MET A 55 6.47 5.97 -3.18
CA MET A 55 5.53 5.69 -4.27
C MET A 55 4.26 6.54 -4.17
N ALA A 56 3.73 6.75 -2.98
CA ALA A 56 2.56 7.61 -2.76
C ALA A 56 2.83 9.05 -3.19
N ILE A 57 4.00 9.58 -2.85
CA ILE A 57 4.45 10.92 -3.27
C ILE A 57 4.58 10.99 -4.80
N TRP A 58 5.16 9.96 -5.41
CA TRP A 58 5.29 9.88 -6.86
C TRP A 58 3.93 9.89 -7.56
N TYR A 59 2.99 9.04 -7.15
CA TYR A 59 1.64 9.00 -7.69
C TYR A 59 0.87 10.31 -7.49
N SER A 60 1.02 10.94 -6.31
CA SER A 60 0.43 12.24 -6.01
C SER A 60 0.95 13.32 -6.97
N GLY A 61 2.26 13.36 -7.21
CA GLY A 61 2.87 14.29 -8.16
C GLY A 61 2.40 14.06 -9.59
N TRP A 62 2.25 12.81 -9.99
CA TRP A 62 1.76 12.45 -11.32
C TRP A 62 0.30 12.88 -11.52
N TYR A 63 -0.59 12.59 -10.56
CA TYR A 63 -1.98 13.02 -10.60
C TYR A 63 -2.12 14.56 -10.60
N ASN A 64 -1.39 15.23 -9.73
CA ASN A 64 -1.41 16.69 -9.64
C ASN A 64 -0.80 17.34 -10.89
N GLY A 65 0.22 16.74 -11.48
CA GLY A 65 0.80 17.17 -12.75
C GLY A 65 -0.18 17.10 -13.91
N LEU A 66 -0.96 16.03 -14.00
CA LEU A 66 -2.03 15.88 -15.01
C LEU A 66 -3.15 16.91 -14.83
N ALA A 67 -3.42 17.33 -13.61
CA ALA A 67 -4.42 18.34 -13.26
C ALA A 67 -3.86 19.77 -13.20
N ASP A 68 -2.57 19.96 -13.49
CA ASP A 68 -1.84 21.24 -13.38
C ASP A 68 -1.87 21.85 -11.97
N PHE A 69 -1.86 20.99 -10.95
CA PHE A 69 -1.91 21.38 -9.54
C PHE A 69 -0.50 21.66 -8.99
N GLY A 70 -0.26 22.89 -8.56
CA GLY A 70 0.98 23.32 -7.88
C GLY A 70 0.92 23.31 -6.35
N LYS A 71 -0.15 22.78 -5.75
CA LYS A 71 -0.35 22.79 -4.29
C LYS A 71 -0.68 21.38 -3.80
N VAL A 72 -0.21 21.04 -2.60
CA VAL A 72 -0.54 19.79 -1.92
C VAL A 72 -1.22 20.08 -0.58
N ASN A 73 -2.33 19.41 -0.32
CA ASN A 73 -2.90 19.35 1.01
C ASN A 73 -2.26 18.16 1.74
N VAL A 74 -1.38 18.44 2.69
CA VAL A 74 -0.53 17.45 3.35
C VAL A 74 -1.36 16.42 4.12
N GLU A 75 -2.37 16.86 4.86
CA GLU A 75 -3.22 15.97 5.66
C GLU A 75 -4.02 15.02 4.77
N ARG A 76 -4.65 15.57 3.73
CA ARG A 76 -5.37 14.76 2.73
C ARG A 76 -4.47 13.78 1.99
N ALA A 77 -3.28 14.21 1.60
CA ALA A 77 -2.33 13.34 0.90
C ALA A 77 -1.93 12.14 1.78
N LYS A 78 -1.62 12.37 3.05
CA LYS A 78 -1.29 11.29 4.00
C LYS A 78 -2.48 10.37 4.27
N GLU A 79 -3.68 10.89 4.36
CA GLU A 79 -4.89 10.07 4.55
C GLU A 79 -5.14 9.18 3.33
N LEU A 80 -5.02 9.72 2.12
CA LEU A 80 -5.20 8.97 0.88
C LEU A 80 -4.11 7.89 0.70
N GLU A 81 -2.87 8.20 1.06
CA GLU A 81 -1.79 7.22 1.12
C GLU A 81 -2.14 6.06 2.04
N HIS A 82 -2.48 6.35 3.29
CA HIS A 82 -2.85 5.34 4.27
C HIS A 82 -4.01 4.46 3.78
N ARG A 83 -5.08 5.07 3.28
CA ARG A 83 -6.24 4.35 2.73
C ARG A 83 -5.86 3.46 1.55
N THR A 84 -4.94 3.92 0.69
CA THR A 84 -4.46 3.13 -0.46
C THR A 84 -3.68 1.90 0.01
N ILE A 85 -2.79 2.06 0.98
CA ILE A 85 -2.02 0.93 1.55
C ILE A 85 -2.97 -0.09 2.21
N VAL A 86 -3.94 0.36 2.99
CA VAL A 86 -4.94 -0.51 3.61
C VAL A 86 -5.76 -1.25 2.56
N TYR A 87 -6.20 -0.55 1.51
CA TYR A 87 -6.91 -1.17 0.40
C TYR A 87 -6.06 -2.21 -0.32
N CYS A 88 -4.79 -1.91 -0.60
CA CYS A 88 -3.87 -2.82 -1.26
C CYS A 88 -3.60 -4.09 -0.43
N LYS A 89 -3.49 -3.98 0.89
CA LYS A 89 -3.34 -5.15 1.78
C LYS A 89 -4.53 -6.10 1.68
N ALA A 90 -5.73 -5.57 1.49
CA ALA A 90 -6.96 -6.36 1.34
C ALA A 90 -7.24 -6.80 -0.11
N ASN A 91 -6.56 -6.23 -1.11
CA ASN A 91 -6.82 -6.43 -2.54
C ASN A 91 -5.49 -6.60 -3.32
N GLN A 92 -4.69 -7.56 -2.92
CA GLN A 92 -3.33 -7.74 -3.42
C GLN A 92 -3.25 -8.11 -4.91
N ASP A 93 -4.35 -8.59 -5.50
CA ASP A 93 -4.50 -8.90 -6.93
C ASP A 93 -4.69 -7.65 -7.82
N LYS A 94 -4.99 -6.50 -7.23
CA LYS A 94 -5.19 -5.24 -7.95
C LYS A 94 -3.86 -4.55 -8.25
N LYS A 95 -3.89 -3.64 -9.21
CA LYS A 95 -2.80 -2.70 -9.45
C LYS A 95 -2.92 -1.49 -8.55
N VAL A 96 -1.80 -0.91 -8.15
CA VAL A 96 -1.79 0.29 -7.30
C VAL A 96 -2.61 1.43 -7.92
N ILE A 97 -2.50 1.65 -9.23
CA ILE A 97 -3.25 2.71 -9.93
C ILE A 97 -4.77 2.50 -9.85
N GLN A 98 -5.24 1.24 -9.85
CA GLN A 98 -6.66 0.91 -9.66
C GLN A 98 -7.09 1.16 -8.21
N ALA A 99 -6.23 0.82 -7.24
CA ALA A 99 -6.49 1.08 -5.83
C ALA A 99 -6.63 2.57 -5.55
N ILE A 100 -5.73 3.39 -6.09
CA ILE A 100 -5.76 4.85 -5.95
C ILE A 100 -7.07 5.42 -6.50
N ASP A 101 -7.51 4.99 -7.69
CA ASP A 101 -8.78 5.44 -8.28
C ASP A 101 -9.98 5.12 -7.37
N VAL A 102 -10.06 3.91 -6.84
CA VAL A 102 -11.12 3.50 -5.91
C VAL A 102 -11.09 4.34 -4.63
N VAL A 103 -9.90 4.51 -4.05
CA VAL A 103 -9.73 5.25 -2.80
C VAL A 103 -10.08 6.73 -2.97
N ILE A 104 -9.60 7.37 -4.02
CA ILE A 104 -9.89 8.79 -4.30
C ILE A 104 -11.38 9.01 -4.53
N LYS A 105 -12.03 8.16 -5.32
CA LYS A 105 -13.49 8.26 -5.57
C LYS A 105 -14.28 8.08 -4.28
N GLY A 106 -13.92 7.12 -3.45
CA GLY A 106 -14.56 6.90 -2.15
C GLY A 106 -14.38 8.08 -1.21
N TYR A 107 -13.18 8.62 -1.13
CA TYR A 107 -12.87 9.78 -0.30
C TYR A 107 -13.65 11.02 -0.73
N ARG A 108 -13.67 11.32 -2.03
CA ARG A 108 -14.44 12.45 -2.58
C ARG A 108 -15.91 12.33 -2.25
N LYS A 109 -16.48 11.15 -2.45
CA LYS A 109 -17.90 10.88 -2.10
C LYS A 109 -18.18 11.11 -0.62
N GLU A 110 -17.31 10.60 0.26
CA GLU A 110 -17.41 10.74 1.71
C GLU A 110 -17.36 12.21 2.15
N LYS A 111 -16.43 12.98 1.57
CA LYS A 111 -16.21 14.39 1.93
C LYS A 111 -17.06 15.38 1.12
N GLY A 112 -17.85 14.93 0.16
CA GLY A 112 -18.63 15.81 -0.71
C GLY A 112 -17.78 16.68 -1.64
N ILE A 113 -16.56 16.21 -1.99
CA ILE A 113 -15.62 16.96 -2.85
C ILE A 113 -15.91 16.68 -4.31
N THR A 114 -16.10 17.72 -5.12
CA THR A 114 -16.19 17.63 -6.57
C THR A 114 -14.87 17.99 -7.23
N VAL A 115 -14.63 17.53 -8.46
CA VAL A 115 -13.38 17.83 -9.20
C VAL A 115 -13.18 19.33 -9.40
N LYS A 116 -14.26 20.14 -9.38
CA LYS A 116 -14.19 21.59 -9.52
C LYS A 116 -13.68 22.29 -8.24
N ASP A 117 -13.81 21.65 -7.09
CA ASP A 117 -13.41 22.22 -5.80
C ASP A 117 -11.89 22.08 -5.54
N GLU A 118 -11.18 21.41 -6.47
CA GLU A 118 -9.74 21.16 -6.37
C GLU A 118 -8.90 22.12 -7.22
N GLN A 119 -9.53 23.08 -7.94
CA GLN A 119 -8.85 24.09 -8.77
C GLN A 119 -8.59 25.38 -7.99
#